data_3e1d94459b4548651bca5591cec1d2f6
#
_entry.id   3e1d94459b4548651bca5591cec1d2f6
#
_cell.length_a   1.000
_cell.length_b   1.000
_cell.length_c   1.000
_cell.angle_alpha   90.00
_cell.angle_beta   90.00
_cell.angle_gamma   90.00
#
_symmetry.space_group_name_H-M   'P 1'
#
loop_
_entity.id
_entity.type
_entity.pdbx_description
1 polymer ?
#
loop_
_entity_poly.entity_id
_entity_poly.type
_entity_poly.pdbx_seq_one_letter_code
_entity_poly.pdbx_strand_id
1 'polypeptide(L)'
;MQPDQEISLEARAGAAAAVAVLPLVPFALLAALVVGGWEPLHAFDRSVTDRLHEAALGNPALTTATTWVTNVFQPNVFRLAALLLVIWLVRRGARRPAVWVAVTMAAGGLLGALLKLLIGRDRPELLEPVARAVGYAFPSGHALNAALGMAVFVVIFPRARALWVAAVLIPVGTAVSRVILGVHWTSDVVAGLLLGAVVPAITLLVFRRAGVRRRRPARVRSGPLG
;
A
#
# COMPACT_ATOMS: atom_id res chain seq x y z
N MET A 1 6.70 8.41 36.75
CA MET A 1 6.77 7.44 35.64
C MET A 1 8.09 6.71 35.80
N GLN A 2 8.09 5.38 35.91
CA GLN A 2 9.33 4.62 36.19
C GLN A 2 10.20 4.60 34.93
N PRO A 3 11.56 4.64 35.05
CA PRO A 3 12.48 4.68 33.92
C PRO A 3 12.24 3.53 32.90
N ASP A 4 11.85 2.35 33.38
CA ASP A 4 11.57 1.17 32.56
C ASP A 4 10.33 1.35 31.65
N GLN A 5 9.38 2.21 32.03
CA GLN A 5 8.22 2.52 31.18
C GLN A 5 8.56 3.52 30.07
N GLU A 6 9.49 4.42 30.27
CA GLU A 6 9.98 5.36 29.25
C GLU A 6 10.80 4.63 28.22
N ILE A 7 11.75 3.77 28.62
CA ILE A 7 12.56 2.94 27.72
C ILE A 7 11.65 2.02 26.87
N SER A 8 10.59 1.45 27.46
CA SER A 8 9.67 0.59 26.71
C SER A 8 8.81 1.35 25.70
N LEU A 9 8.49 2.61 25.96
CA LEU A 9 7.73 3.49 25.06
C LEU A 9 8.61 3.96 23.90
N GLU A 10 9.85 4.30 24.15
CA GLU A 10 10.82 4.71 23.14
C GLU A 10 11.19 3.54 22.21
N ALA A 11 11.44 2.36 22.77
CA ALA A 11 11.70 1.14 22.00
C ALA A 11 10.52 0.77 21.09
N ARG A 12 9.29 0.88 21.58
CA ARG A 12 8.06 0.64 20.78
C ARG A 12 7.86 1.71 19.71
N ALA A 13 8.18 2.96 19.99
CA ALA A 13 8.11 4.03 19.00
C ALA A 13 9.18 3.87 17.92
N GLY A 14 10.40 3.46 18.32
CA GLY A 14 11.49 3.13 17.41
C GLY A 14 11.15 1.94 16.49
N ALA A 15 10.62 0.85 17.05
CA ALA A 15 10.19 -0.31 16.27
C ALA A 15 9.07 0.04 15.28
N ALA A 16 8.08 0.84 15.69
CA ALA A 16 7.01 1.29 14.82
C ALA A 16 7.51 2.22 13.70
N ALA A 17 8.50 3.06 13.99
CA ALA A 17 9.15 3.90 12.98
C ALA A 17 9.97 3.05 11.99
N ALA A 18 10.70 2.06 12.47
CA ALA A 18 11.46 1.14 11.64
C ALA A 18 10.54 0.36 10.67
N VAL A 19 9.41 -0.13 11.15
CA VAL A 19 8.40 -0.83 10.32
C VAL A 19 7.83 0.09 9.22
N ALA A 20 7.73 1.41 9.46
CA ALA A 20 7.28 2.35 8.45
C ALA A 20 8.39 2.73 7.45
N VAL A 21 9.64 2.81 7.89
CA VAL A 21 10.80 3.20 7.08
C VAL A 21 11.31 2.03 6.24
N LEU A 22 11.23 0.80 6.76
CA LEU A 22 11.76 -0.39 6.10
C LEU A 22 11.28 -0.59 4.65
N PRO A 23 9.97 -0.48 4.32
CA PRO A 23 9.50 -0.55 2.94
C PRO A 23 9.68 0.76 2.15
N LEU A 24 9.92 1.91 2.81
CA LEU A 24 10.12 3.18 2.13
C LEU A 24 11.47 3.25 1.41
N VAL A 25 12.53 2.70 2.01
CA VAL A 25 13.87 2.70 1.40
C VAL A 25 13.87 1.91 0.07
N PRO A 26 13.42 0.64 0.00
CA PRO A 26 13.36 -0.08 -1.26
C PRO A 26 12.39 0.56 -2.26
N PHE A 27 11.29 1.18 -1.80
CA PHE A 27 10.41 1.95 -2.69
C PHE A 27 11.15 3.13 -3.33
N ALA A 28 11.85 3.94 -2.53
CA ALA A 28 12.58 5.10 -3.01
C ALA A 28 13.72 4.70 -3.97
N LEU A 29 14.46 3.64 -3.62
CA LEU A 29 15.49 3.09 -4.49
C LEU A 29 14.92 2.62 -5.83
N LEU A 30 13.83 1.86 -5.80
CA LEU A 30 13.18 1.35 -7.00
C LEU A 30 12.66 2.50 -7.88
N ALA A 31 12.05 3.52 -7.28
CA ALA A 31 11.61 4.72 -7.98
C ALA A 31 12.79 5.47 -8.62
N ALA A 32 13.91 5.61 -7.91
CA ALA A 32 15.11 6.24 -8.42
C ALA A 32 15.73 5.46 -9.61
N LEU A 33 15.78 4.13 -9.53
CA LEU A 33 16.26 3.27 -10.62
C LEU A 33 15.36 3.36 -11.86
N VAL A 34 14.04 3.43 -11.66
CA VAL A 34 13.06 3.60 -12.76
C VAL A 34 13.23 4.96 -13.42
N VAL A 35 13.27 6.05 -12.63
CA VAL A 35 13.44 7.42 -13.15
C VAL A 35 14.81 7.61 -13.80
N GLY A 36 15.86 7.00 -13.24
CA GLY A 36 17.23 7.04 -13.77
C GLY A 36 17.46 6.16 -15.01
N GLY A 37 16.46 5.41 -15.46
CA GLY A 37 16.59 4.58 -16.66
C GLY A 37 17.64 3.45 -16.51
N TRP A 38 17.79 2.88 -15.28
CA TRP A 38 18.81 1.86 -15.03
C TRP A 38 18.54 0.58 -15.82
N GLU A 39 19.35 0.38 -16.88
CA GLU A 39 19.12 -0.67 -17.88
C GLU A 39 19.01 -2.09 -17.33
N PRO A 40 19.77 -2.52 -16.30
CA PRO A 40 19.58 -3.88 -15.76
C PRO A 40 18.17 -4.09 -15.17
N LEU A 41 17.53 -3.07 -14.56
CA LEU A 41 16.16 -3.17 -14.07
C LEU A 41 15.17 -3.26 -15.24
N HIS A 42 15.36 -2.43 -16.26
CA HIS A 42 14.50 -2.44 -17.45
C HIS A 42 14.63 -3.76 -18.22
N ALA A 43 15.84 -4.33 -18.34
CA ALA A 43 16.07 -5.64 -18.95
C ALA A 43 15.40 -6.77 -18.14
N PHE A 44 15.47 -6.71 -16.80
CA PHE A 44 14.78 -7.64 -15.92
C PHE A 44 13.25 -7.53 -16.09
N ASP A 45 12.70 -6.33 -16.05
CA ASP A 45 11.27 -6.06 -16.22
C ASP A 45 10.76 -6.62 -17.55
N ARG A 46 11.46 -6.34 -18.66
CA ARG A 46 11.15 -6.88 -19.99
C ARG A 46 11.18 -8.41 -19.99
N SER A 47 12.29 -9.00 -19.54
CA SER A 47 12.47 -10.46 -19.54
C SER A 47 11.38 -11.20 -18.77
N VAL A 48 10.95 -10.67 -17.60
CA VAL A 48 9.88 -11.27 -16.80
C VAL A 48 8.52 -11.08 -17.48
N THR A 49 8.24 -9.87 -17.96
CA THR A 49 6.96 -9.57 -18.61
C THR A 49 6.77 -10.38 -19.88
N ASP A 50 7.78 -10.47 -20.74
CA ASP A 50 7.71 -11.22 -22.00
C ASP A 50 7.46 -12.71 -21.76
N ARG A 51 8.20 -13.33 -20.82
CA ARG A 51 8.00 -14.75 -20.47
C ARG A 51 6.61 -15.04 -19.91
N LEU A 52 6.12 -14.17 -19.01
CA LEU A 52 4.80 -14.36 -18.42
C LEU A 52 3.68 -14.09 -19.41
N HIS A 53 3.87 -13.13 -20.31
CA HIS A 53 2.94 -12.85 -21.41
C HIS A 53 2.88 -14.01 -22.40
N GLU A 54 4.02 -14.55 -22.82
CA GLU A 54 4.08 -15.75 -23.68
C GLU A 54 3.35 -16.94 -23.03
N ALA A 55 3.57 -17.17 -21.74
CA ALA A 55 2.85 -18.20 -21.00
C ALA A 55 1.32 -17.94 -20.96
N ALA A 56 0.89 -16.67 -20.89
CA ALA A 56 -0.52 -16.29 -20.91
C ALA A 56 -1.14 -16.51 -22.30
N LEU A 57 -0.42 -16.20 -23.38
CA LEU A 57 -0.88 -16.45 -24.75
C LEU A 57 -1.06 -17.97 -25.03
N GLY A 58 -0.14 -18.78 -24.54
CA GLY A 58 -0.19 -20.25 -24.68
C GLY A 58 -1.19 -20.94 -23.74
N ASN A 59 -1.79 -20.22 -22.77
CA ASN A 59 -2.64 -20.83 -21.75
C ASN A 59 -3.92 -20.00 -21.46
N PRO A 60 -5.04 -20.25 -22.16
CA PRO A 60 -6.29 -19.54 -21.93
C PRO A 60 -6.84 -19.63 -20.50
N ALA A 61 -6.57 -20.74 -19.79
CA ALA A 61 -6.99 -20.90 -18.39
C ALA A 61 -6.22 -19.95 -17.49
N LEU A 62 -4.91 -19.77 -17.70
CA LEU A 62 -4.08 -18.81 -16.97
C LEU A 62 -4.56 -17.36 -17.21
N THR A 63 -4.82 -17.01 -18.46
CA THR A 63 -5.36 -15.68 -18.83
C THR A 63 -6.71 -15.42 -18.18
N THR A 64 -7.60 -16.41 -18.21
CA THR A 64 -8.92 -16.30 -17.57
C THR A 64 -8.79 -16.15 -16.07
N ALA A 65 -7.98 -16.99 -15.39
CA ALA A 65 -7.78 -16.93 -13.95
C ALA A 65 -7.17 -15.59 -13.49
N THR A 66 -6.15 -15.09 -14.18
CA THR A 66 -5.51 -13.80 -13.87
C THR A 66 -6.44 -12.61 -14.14
N THR A 67 -7.29 -12.68 -15.17
CA THR A 67 -8.35 -11.71 -15.45
C THR A 67 -9.40 -11.69 -14.33
N TRP A 68 -9.82 -12.85 -13.85
CA TRP A 68 -10.71 -12.94 -12.69
C TRP A 68 -10.09 -12.33 -11.44
N VAL A 69 -8.85 -12.69 -11.09
CA VAL A 69 -8.14 -12.13 -9.94
C VAL A 69 -8.08 -10.60 -10.02
N THR A 70 -7.66 -10.03 -11.15
CA THR A 70 -7.52 -8.58 -11.30
C THR A 70 -8.85 -7.84 -11.26
N ASN A 71 -9.95 -8.46 -11.73
CA ASN A 71 -11.29 -7.87 -11.73
C ASN A 71 -11.94 -7.94 -10.35
N VAL A 72 -11.81 -9.07 -9.64
CA VAL A 72 -12.33 -9.23 -8.29
C VAL A 72 -11.60 -8.31 -7.30
N PHE A 73 -10.27 -8.19 -7.45
CA PHE A 73 -9.43 -7.36 -6.57
C PHE A 73 -9.02 -6.03 -7.21
N GLN A 74 -9.93 -5.42 -7.99
CA GLN A 74 -9.70 -4.11 -8.58
C GLN A 74 -9.71 -2.97 -7.54
N PRO A 75 -9.06 -1.83 -7.81
CA PRO A 75 -8.95 -0.71 -6.87
C PRO A 75 -10.28 -0.23 -6.27
N ASN A 76 -11.36 -0.23 -7.07
CA ASN A 76 -12.67 0.24 -6.62
C ASN A 76 -13.31 -0.68 -5.57
N VAL A 77 -13.01 -1.98 -5.59
CA VAL A 77 -13.48 -2.92 -4.56
C VAL A 77 -12.88 -2.56 -3.20
N PHE A 78 -11.58 -2.29 -3.15
CA PHE A 78 -10.94 -1.87 -1.89
C PHE A 78 -11.40 -0.49 -1.41
N ARG A 79 -11.64 0.45 -2.32
CA ARG A 79 -12.18 1.77 -1.98
C ARG A 79 -13.59 1.67 -1.42
N LEU A 80 -14.46 0.87 -2.04
CA LEU A 80 -15.81 0.61 -1.55
C LEU A 80 -15.78 -0.11 -0.19
N ALA A 81 -14.96 -1.16 -0.05
CA ALA A 81 -14.83 -1.88 1.21
C ALA A 81 -14.34 -0.96 2.34
N ALA A 82 -13.37 -0.09 2.06
CA ALA A 82 -12.90 0.91 3.02
C ALA A 82 -13.98 1.96 3.36
N LEU A 83 -14.78 2.40 2.39
CA LEU A 83 -15.91 3.30 2.63
C LEU A 83 -16.96 2.65 3.56
N LEU A 84 -17.33 1.40 3.28
CA LEU A 84 -18.24 0.64 4.13
C LEU A 84 -17.67 0.45 5.55
N LEU A 85 -16.36 0.20 5.67
CA LEU A 85 -15.67 0.12 6.95
C LEU A 85 -15.73 1.46 7.70
N VAL A 86 -15.51 2.60 7.03
CA VAL A 86 -15.65 3.94 7.63
C VAL A 86 -17.06 4.16 8.16
N ILE A 87 -18.08 3.87 7.35
CA ILE A 87 -19.49 4.01 7.75
C ILE A 87 -19.78 3.13 8.98
N TRP A 88 -19.33 1.88 8.97
CA TRP A 88 -19.51 0.97 10.10
C TRP A 88 -18.82 1.47 11.37
N LEU A 89 -17.57 1.94 11.27
CA LEU A 89 -16.82 2.51 12.40
C LEU A 89 -17.52 3.77 12.98
N VAL A 90 -18.03 4.66 12.12
CA VAL A 90 -18.78 5.86 12.55
C VAL A 90 -20.05 5.46 13.30
N ARG A 91 -20.82 4.50 12.76
CA ARG A 91 -22.03 3.99 13.44
C ARG A 91 -21.75 3.32 14.77
N ARG A 92 -20.54 2.75 14.94
CA ARG A 92 -20.06 2.18 16.22
C ARG A 92 -19.47 3.25 17.17
N GLY A 93 -19.51 4.52 16.83
CA GLY A 93 -18.91 5.60 17.63
C GLY A 93 -17.38 5.67 17.55
N ALA A 94 -16.74 4.82 16.75
CA ALA A 94 -15.28 4.72 16.62
C ALA A 94 -14.72 5.77 15.63
N ARG A 95 -14.96 7.06 15.92
CA ARG A 95 -14.63 8.18 15.01
C ARG A 95 -13.15 8.26 14.64
N ARG A 96 -12.25 8.03 15.62
CA ARG A 96 -10.79 8.13 15.35
C ARG A 96 -10.29 7.06 14.38
N PRO A 97 -10.58 5.76 14.53
CA PRO A 97 -10.28 4.77 13.52
C PRO A 97 -10.93 5.07 12.18
N ALA A 98 -12.17 5.56 12.14
CA ALA A 98 -12.85 5.92 10.90
C ALA A 98 -12.10 7.03 10.14
N VAL A 99 -11.69 8.09 10.81
CA VAL A 99 -10.89 9.18 10.22
C VAL A 99 -9.54 8.65 9.75
N TRP A 100 -8.88 7.78 10.52
CA TRP A 100 -7.62 7.16 10.10
C TRP A 100 -7.78 6.35 8.81
N VAL A 101 -8.79 5.51 8.71
CA VAL A 101 -9.09 4.72 7.48
C VAL A 101 -9.29 5.66 6.29
N ALA A 102 -10.15 6.67 6.44
CA ALA A 102 -10.46 7.62 5.38
C ALA A 102 -9.20 8.38 4.90
N VAL A 103 -8.42 8.92 5.83
CA VAL A 103 -7.17 9.64 5.53
C VAL A 103 -6.15 8.73 4.88
N THR A 104 -6.00 7.50 5.36
CA THR A 104 -5.03 6.53 4.82
C THR A 104 -5.36 6.16 3.37
N MET A 105 -6.63 5.85 3.08
CA MET A 105 -7.07 5.52 1.73
C MET A 105 -6.96 6.71 0.77
N ALA A 106 -7.34 7.91 1.22
CA ALA A 106 -7.22 9.14 0.44
C ALA A 106 -5.75 9.49 0.15
N ALA A 107 -4.88 9.43 1.17
CA ALA A 107 -3.45 9.70 1.01
C ALA A 107 -2.78 8.72 0.05
N GLY A 108 -3.06 7.41 0.18
CA GLY A 108 -2.50 6.40 -0.71
C GLY A 108 -2.98 6.55 -2.16
N GLY A 109 -4.27 6.82 -2.34
CA GLY A 109 -4.85 7.07 -3.67
C GLY A 109 -4.28 8.31 -4.34
N LEU A 110 -4.19 9.43 -3.61
CA LEU A 110 -3.62 10.69 -4.11
C LEU A 110 -2.13 10.57 -4.41
N LEU A 111 -1.36 9.98 -3.50
CA LEU A 111 0.07 9.77 -3.70
C LEU A 111 0.36 8.87 -4.90
N GLY A 112 -0.40 7.78 -5.06
CA GLY A 112 -0.28 6.90 -6.22
C GLY A 112 -0.60 7.61 -7.54
N ALA A 113 -1.65 8.45 -7.57
CA ALA A 113 -2.00 9.25 -8.75
C ALA A 113 -0.92 10.31 -9.06
N LEU A 114 -0.41 10.99 -8.05
CA LEU A 114 0.64 11.99 -8.19
C LEU A 114 1.94 11.38 -8.71
N LEU A 115 2.37 10.23 -8.15
CA LEU A 115 3.56 9.53 -8.61
C LEU A 115 3.45 9.05 -10.06
N LYS A 116 2.26 8.64 -10.51
CA LYS A 116 2.01 8.32 -11.92
C LYS A 116 2.31 9.50 -12.84
N LEU A 117 1.83 10.68 -12.48
CA LEU A 117 2.03 11.89 -13.27
C LEU A 117 3.49 12.37 -13.23
N LEU A 118 4.14 12.27 -12.07
CA LEU A 118 5.52 12.73 -11.90
C LEU A 118 6.55 11.83 -12.59
N ILE A 119 6.33 10.51 -12.56
CA ILE A 119 7.29 9.54 -13.11
C ILE A 119 7.02 9.29 -14.59
N GLY A 120 5.76 9.28 -15.03
CA GLY A 120 5.38 9.21 -16.43
C GLY A 120 5.84 7.95 -17.16
N ARG A 121 6.02 6.83 -16.45
CA ARG A 121 6.54 5.59 -17.03
C ARG A 121 5.54 4.93 -17.95
N ASP A 122 5.99 4.58 -19.17
CA ASP A 122 5.17 3.88 -20.14
C ASP A 122 4.94 2.40 -19.74
N ARG A 123 3.82 1.87 -20.22
CA ARG A 123 3.44 0.47 -20.02
C ARG A 123 4.18 -0.45 -21.01
N PRO A 124 4.20 -1.78 -20.73
CA PRO A 124 4.63 -2.74 -21.74
C PRO A 124 3.85 -2.58 -23.05
N GLU A 125 4.58 -2.45 -24.17
CA GLU A 125 4.01 -2.48 -25.52
C GLU A 125 4.20 -3.87 -26.09
N LEU A 126 3.14 -4.67 -26.07
CA LEU A 126 3.16 -6.07 -26.51
C LEU A 126 2.46 -6.20 -27.86
N LEU A 127 2.97 -7.05 -28.73
CA LEU A 127 2.42 -7.27 -30.08
C LEU A 127 0.98 -7.80 -30.04
N GLU A 128 0.71 -8.71 -29.10
CA GLU A 128 -0.61 -9.33 -28.91
C GLU A 128 -1.10 -9.11 -27.46
N PRO A 129 -1.62 -7.92 -27.11
CA PRO A 129 -1.98 -7.64 -25.73
C PRO A 129 -3.20 -8.43 -25.29
N VAL A 130 -3.08 -9.26 -24.26
CA VAL A 130 -4.19 -9.99 -23.62
C VAL A 130 -5.07 -9.09 -22.76
N ALA A 131 -4.59 -7.92 -22.38
CA ALA A 131 -5.35 -6.89 -21.66
C ALA A 131 -4.84 -5.51 -22.04
N ARG A 132 -5.69 -4.49 -21.86
CA ARG A 132 -5.32 -3.08 -22.07
C ARG A 132 -5.54 -2.28 -20.80
N ALA A 133 -4.65 -1.33 -20.55
CA ALA A 133 -4.79 -0.39 -19.43
C ALA A 133 -4.34 1.00 -19.87
N VAL A 134 -5.01 2.03 -19.36
CA VAL A 134 -4.79 3.43 -19.74
C VAL A 134 -3.91 4.13 -18.70
N GLY A 135 -3.15 5.13 -19.17
CA GLY A 135 -2.28 5.99 -18.35
C GLY A 135 -1.00 5.30 -17.92
N TYR A 136 -0.19 6.00 -17.13
CA TYR A 136 1.16 5.62 -16.73
C TYR A 136 1.23 4.34 -15.88
N ALA A 137 2.36 3.64 -15.98
CA ALA A 137 2.57 2.35 -15.37
C ALA A 137 2.94 2.44 -13.88
N PHE A 138 3.86 3.33 -13.50
CA PHE A 138 4.46 3.35 -12.17
C PHE A 138 3.81 4.37 -11.21
N PRO A 139 3.50 3.99 -9.96
CA PRO A 139 3.40 2.63 -9.45
C PRO A 139 2.08 1.95 -9.88
N SER A 140 1.99 0.61 -9.75
CA SER A 140 0.76 -0.11 -10.05
C SER A 140 -0.38 0.22 -9.09
N GLY A 141 -1.48 0.76 -9.63
CA GLY A 141 -2.64 1.14 -8.82
C GLY A 141 -3.40 -0.06 -8.25
N HIS A 142 -3.41 -1.22 -8.94
CA HIS A 142 -4.02 -2.44 -8.44
C HIS A 142 -3.24 -2.99 -7.22
N ALA A 143 -1.93 -3.15 -7.35
CA ALA A 143 -1.08 -3.62 -6.26
C ALA A 143 -1.13 -2.67 -5.05
N LEU A 144 -1.06 -1.35 -5.29
CA LEU A 144 -1.17 -0.31 -4.26
C LEU A 144 -2.48 -0.41 -3.49
N ASN A 145 -3.64 -0.40 -4.18
CA ASN A 145 -4.93 -0.39 -3.49
C ASN A 145 -5.22 -1.72 -2.79
N ALA A 146 -4.76 -2.86 -3.34
CA ALA A 146 -4.87 -4.15 -2.68
C ALA A 146 -4.06 -4.19 -1.37
N ALA A 147 -2.78 -3.80 -1.41
CA ALA A 147 -1.93 -3.76 -0.22
C ALA A 147 -2.44 -2.75 0.82
N LEU A 148 -2.80 -1.54 0.39
CA LEU A 148 -3.34 -0.47 1.22
C LEU A 148 -4.64 -0.89 1.92
N GLY A 149 -5.59 -1.43 1.15
CA GLY A 149 -6.89 -1.88 1.67
C GLY A 149 -6.71 -3.02 2.68
N MET A 150 -5.95 -4.05 2.32
CA MET A 150 -5.70 -5.18 3.23
C MET A 150 -4.98 -4.75 4.51
N ALA A 151 -3.99 -3.86 4.43
CA ALA A 151 -3.31 -3.33 5.60
C ALA A 151 -4.27 -2.59 6.55
N VAL A 152 -5.20 -1.80 6.00
CA VAL A 152 -6.26 -1.13 6.78
C VAL A 152 -7.13 -2.15 7.54
N PHE A 153 -7.58 -3.21 6.87
CA PHE A 153 -8.40 -4.25 7.52
C PHE A 153 -7.64 -4.99 8.62
N VAL A 154 -6.36 -5.34 8.39
CA VAL A 154 -5.51 -5.99 9.40
C VAL A 154 -5.33 -5.10 10.64
N VAL A 155 -5.13 -3.79 10.46
CA VAL A 155 -4.97 -2.86 11.59
C VAL A 155 -6.26 -2.72 12.40
N ILE A 156 -7.44 -2.73 11.74
CA ILE A 156 -8.74 -2.62 12.43
C ILE A 156 -9.13 -3.95 13.09
N PHE A 157 -8.82 -5.09 12.46
CA PHE A 157 -9.19 -6.43 12.94
C PHE A 157 -7.96 -7.33 13.20
N PRO A 158 -7.03 -6.94 14.10
CA PRO A 158 -5.73 -7.63 14.23
C PRO A 158 -5.83 -9.07 14.75
N ARG A 159 -6.98 -9.45 15.35
CA ARG A 159 -7.22 -10.80 15.86
C ARG A 159 -7.72 -11.78 14.80
N ALA A 160 -8.17 -11.30 13.66
CA ALA A 160 -8.64 -12.13 12.55
C ALA A 160 -7.45 -12.71 11.78
N ARG A 161 -6.95 -13.89 12.17
CA ARG A 161 -5.75 -14.51 11.58
C ARG A 161 -5.85 -14.69 10.06
N ALA A 162 -7.03 -15.02 9.56
CA ALA A 162 -7.26 -15.16 8.12
C ALA A 162 -6.98 -13.87 7.35
N LEU A 163 -7.19 -12.68 7.95
CA LEU A 163 -6.87 -11.40 7.30
C LEU A 163 -5.37 -11.22 7.09
N TRP A 164 -4.52 -11.74 7.96
CA TRP A 164 -3.06 -11.66 7.78
C TRP A 164 -2.60 -12.48 6.57
N VAL A 165 -3.17 -13.67 6.40
CA VAL A 165 -2.91 -14.50 5.23
C VAL A 165 -3.44 -13.82 3.97
N ALA A 166 -4.68 -13.32 3.99
CA ALA A 166 -5.28 -12.59 2.89
C ALA A 166 -4.50 -11.30 2.55
N ALA A 167 -3.92 -10.62 3.55
CA ALA A 167 -3.12 -9.41 3.37
C ALA A 167 -1.79 -9.64 2.64
N VAL A 168 -1.35 -10.88 2.54
CA VAL A 168 -0.22 -11.27 1.70
C VAL A 168 -0.71 -11.81 0.36
N LEU A 169 -1.62 -12.79 0.37
CA LEU A 169 -2.01 -13.51 -0.85
C LEU A 169 -2.79 -12.64 -1.84
N ILE A 170 -3.71 -11.78 -1.37
CA ILE A 170 -4.52 -10.94 -2.25
C ILE A 170 -3.66 -9.89 -2.96
N PRO A 171 -2.84 -9.06 -2.27
CA PRO A 171 -2.01 -8.08 -2.96
C PRO A 171 -0.96 -8.71 -3.89
N VAL A 172 -0.32 -9.81 -3.47
CA VAL A 172 0.67 -10.51 -4.29
C VAL A 172 -0.01 -11.14 -5.52
N GLY A 173 -1.10 -11.85 -5.36
CA GLY A 173 -1.87 -12.42 -6.47
C GLY A 173 -2.37 -11.35 -7.45
N THR A 174 -2.86 -10.21 -6.92
CA THR A 174 -3.24 -9.05 -7.74
C THR A 174 -2.02 -8.48 -8.48
N ALA A 175 -0.87 -8.31 -7.83
CA ALA A 175 0.36 -7.82 -8.44
C ALA A 175 0.82 -8.73 -9.59
N VAL A 176 0.90 -10.04 -9.33
CA VAL A 176 1.31 -11.06 -10.32
C VAL A 176 0.35 -11.05 -11.52
N SER A 177 -0.97 -10.97 -11.30
CA SER A 177 -1.95 -10.91 -12.39
C SER A 177 -1.70 -9.74 -13.34
N ARG A 178 -1.19 -8.59 -12.84
CA ARG A 178 -0.92 -7.40 -13.67
C ARG A 178 0.30 -7.59 -14.58
N VAL A 179 1.30 -8.35 -14.12
CA VAL A 179 2.49 -8.68 -14.93
C VAL A 179 2.14 -9.75 -15.98
N ILE A 180 1.43 -10.82 -15.58
CA ILE A 180 0.99 -11.88 -16.50
C ILE A 180 0.14 -11.31 -17.64
N LEU A 181 -0.79 -10.39 -17.31
CA LEU A 181 -1.62 -9.72 -18.31
C LEU A 181 -0.87 -8.67 -19.15
N GLY A 182 0.44 -8.47 -18.93
CA GLY A 182 1.29 -7.58 -19.71
C GLY A 182 0.95 -6.10 -19.59
N VAL A 183 0.27 -5.67 -18.52
CA VAL A 183 -0.16 -4.26 -18.35
C VAL A 183 0.69 -3.46 -17.38
N HIS A 184 1.63 -4.11 -16.69
CA HIS A 184 2.59 -3.50 -15.78
C HIS A 184 3.92 -4.26 -15.79
N TRP A 185 4.99 -3.53 -15.55
CA TRP A 185 6.31 -4.07 -15.25
C TRP A 185 6.35 -4.68 -13.85
N THR A 186 7.29 -5.62 -13.61
CA THR A 186 7.48 -6.21 -12.27
C THR A 186 7.81 -5.14 -11.23
N SER A 187 8.67 -4.19 -11.56
CA SER A 187 9.02 -3.08 -10.66
C SER A 187 7.83 -2.16 -10.32
N ASP A 188 6.87 -1.96 -11.24
CA ASP A 188 5.66 -1.17 -10.97
C ASP A 188 4.79 -1.80 -9.87
N VAL A 189 4.62 -3.13 -9.95
CA VAL A 189 3.78 -3.84 -8.98
C VAL A 189 4.46 -3.96 -7.63
N VAL A 190 5.79 -4.18 -7.60
CA VAL A 190 6.58 -4.16 -6.35
C VAL A 190 6.50 -2.79 -5.69
N ALA A 191 6.69 -1.71 -6.45
CA ALA A 191 6.54 -0.34 -5.95
C ALA A 191 5.13 -0.10 -5.39
N GLY A 192 4.09 -0.59 -6.07
CA GLY A 192 2.71 -0.51 -5.59
C GLY A 192 2.50 -1.22 -4.25
N LEU A 193 3.02 -2.44 -4.08
CA LEU A 193 2.96 -3.21 -2.83
C LEU A 193 3.68 -2.48 -1.69
N LEU A 194 4.89 -1.99 -1.94
CA LEU A 194 5.70 -1.26 -0.96
C LEU A 194 4.99 0.03 -0.51
N LEU A 195 4.48 0.82 -1.44
CA LEU A 195 3.76 2.05 -1.15
C LEU A 195 2.46 1.77 -0.37
N GLY A 196 1.76 0.68 -0.73
CA GLY A 196 0.56 0.21 -0.02
C GLY A 196 0.83 -0.23 1.42
N ALA A 197 2.06 -0.63 1.75
CA ALA A 197 2.49 -0.93 3.11
C ALA A 197 2.99 0.32 3.88
N VAL A 198 3.73 1.22 3.19
CA VAL A 198 4.30 2.46 3.75
C VAL A 198 3.21 3.41 4.24
N VAL A 199 2.20 3.68 3.41
CA VAL A 199 1.19 4.70 3.71
C VAL A 199 0.40 4.39 4.99
N PRO A 200 -0.15 3.18 5.21
CA PRO A 200 -0.83 2.84 6.46
C PRO A 200 0.08 2.93 7.68
N ALA A 201 1.34 2.53 7.55
CA ALA A 201 2.31 2.58 8.64
C ALA A 201 2.60 4.03 9.06
N ILE A 202 2.88 4.93 8.11
CA ILE A 202 3.16 6.34 8.38
C ILE A 202 1.92 7.02 8.97
N THR A 203 0.75 6.86 8.35
CA THR A 203 -0.48 7.47 8.84
C THR A 203 -0.84 6.98 10.23
N LEU A 204 -0.65 5.69 10.54
CA LEU A 204 -0.87 5.14 11.87
C LEU A 204 0.05 5.76 12.92
N LEU A 205 1.33 5.95 12.60
CA LEU A 205 2.29 6.63 13.48
C LEU A 205 1.88 8.07 13.78
N VAL A 206 1.48 8.83 12.75
CA VAL A 206 1.01 10.22 12.91
C VAL A 206 -0.23 10.27 13.82
N PHE A 207 -1.21 9.40 13.58
CA PHE A 207 -2.44 9.35 14.38
C PHE A 207 -2.20 8.96 15.84
N ARG A 208 -1.27 8.03 16.11
CA ARG A 208 -0.88 7.63 17.46
C ARG A 208 -0.22 8.81 18.21
N ARG A 209 0.74 9.50 17.58
CA ARG A 209 1.43 10.66 18.18
C ARG A 209 0.46 11.80 18.50
N ALA A 210 -0.46 12.11 17.61
CA ALA A 210 -1.47 13.15 17.82
C ALA A 210 -2.41 12.82 19.01
N GLY A 211 -2.67 11.53 19.26
CA GLY A 211 -3.49 11.07 20.39
C GLY A 211 -2.81 11.21 21.75
N VAL A 212 -1.50 10.99 21.81
CA VAL A 212 -0.71 11.13 23.05
C VAL A 212 -0.61 12.59 23.47
N ARG A 213 -0.39 13.51 22.51
CA ARG A 213 -0.31 14.97 22.82
C ARG A 213 -1.59 15.52 23.44
N ARG A 214 -2.77 15.04 23.02
CA ARG A 214 -4.07 15.50 23.57
C ARG A 214 -4.36 15.00 24.99
N ARG A 215 -3.66 13.98 25.48
CA ARG A 215 -3.86 13.40 26.82
C ARG A 215 -2.91 13.96 27.87
N ARG A 216 -1.95 14.84 27.53
CA ARG A 216 -1.12 15.53 28.52
C ARG A 216 -1.98 16.61 29.16
N PRO A 217 -2.34 16.52 30.48
CA PRO A 217 -3.03 17.60 31.17
C PRO A 217 -2.14 18.84 31.17
N ALA A 218 -2.76 20.01 31.00
CA ALA A 218 -2.07 21.29 31.19
C ALA A 218 -1.39 21.25 32.56
N ARG A 219 -0.07 21.44 32.62
CA ARG A 219 0.65 21.58 33.88
C ARG A 219 0.00 22.71 34.65
N VAL A 220 -0.70 22.37 35.72
CA VAL A 220 -1.19 23.38 36.70
C VAL A 220 0.04 24.13 37.12
N ARG A 221 0.17 25.41 36.73
CA ARG A 221 1.12 26.33 37.28
C ARG A 221 0.70 26.53 38.73
N SER A 222 1.36 25.85 39.65
CA SER A 222 1.34 26.26 41.05
C SER A 222 2.04 27.60 41.12
N GLY A 223 1.22 28.66 41.21
CA GLY A 223 1.69 29.98 41.54
C GLY A 223 2.33 29.95 42.94
N PRO A 224 3.33 30.80 43.24
CA PRO A 224 3.90 30.88 44.54
C PRO A 224 2.81 31.45 45.49
N LEU A 225 2.58 30.70 46.58
CA LEU A 225 1.83 31.22 47.72
C LEU A 225 2.71 32.32 48.34
N GLY A 226 2.28 33.58 48.21
CA GLY A 226 2.83 34.72 48.95
C GLY A 226 2.33 34.73 50.40
#